data_a2334f5ad5709b796dd0db42e0a3dd4d
#
_entry.id   a2334f5ad5709b796dd0db42e0a3dd4d
#
_cell.length_a   1.000
_cell.length_b   1.000
_cell.length_c   1.000
_cell.angle_alpha   90.00
_cell.angle_beta   90.00
_cell.angle_gamma   90.00
#
_symmetry.space_group_name_H-M   'P 1'
#
loop_
_entity.id
_entity.type
_entity.pdbx_description
1 polymer ?
#
loop_
_entity_poly.entity_id
_entity_poly.type
_entity_poly.pdbx_seq_one_letter_code
_entity_poly.pdbx_strand_id
1 'polypeptide(L)'
;MPRGAGTSQCGQTVGRAIVVDVSRHLNQIGGMNGDEIEVEPGVVLDHLNARLRQRHQWFPVDPSTGSRATLGGMAGNNSAGARSLRYGTMVDNVSAIEVVLPDGRRLWLGSEESEEHYMPTELAFLRSLYANHAAEIIQRTPNTMRNVAGYNLASLNPNQENLAQLLVGSEGTLAFFVRLRLKLSPLLRSRVLGICHFDGLLEALDTVQHIVKLSPTAVELVDQNVLSLGARHPDFRSAMSDFVTGTPKALLLVEFSEELPGTDLGDKLNELEELLSELGHPNSVVRAETESLQSAAWSVRKAGLNILMSMAGPRKPISFIEDCAVPLEHLSSYARHVDEIFSKHGVEGTWYAHASVGCLHVRPALNLRDPSDVRRMRAIAEETHEVVRRYGGTHSGEHGDGLLRSEFIKPMLGERMQQIFGEVKETFDPHGLMNPGKIINPPRMDDPTLFRFQAESVEKKLPVVLDWSQDGGVLTALEQCNNNGACLKSDPGVMCPSYRVTQDERHSTRGRANALRLAVTGQLGATGLDSPEMAEAMSLCISCKGCKRECPTGIDMAALKLEWQYHQNRHSGVPIRTRLLGGLPRVAPWATQIGQLLNILGKLPLGRRLLGFALARKLPQWHGSPWNDSELPPPPT
;
A
#
# COMPACT_ATOMS: atom_id res chain seq x y z
N MET A 1 -13.21 -14.55 -1.26
CA MET A 1 -12.11 -13.66 -0.78
C MET A 1 -12.53 -12.22 -0.97
N PRO A 2 -12.78 -11.44 0.08
CA PRO A 2 -13.03 -10.02 -0.02
C PRO A 2 -11.76 -9.26 -0.39
N ARG A 3 -11.91 -8.16 -1.14
CA ARG A 3 -10.79 -7.32 -1.57
C ARG A 3 -11.19 -5.85 -1.57
N GLY A 4 -10.42 -5.02 -0.86
CA GLY A 4 -10.50 -3.57 -0.95
C GLY A 4 -9.57 -3.01 -2.03
N ALA A 5 -8.72 -2.05 -1.71
CA ALA A 5 -7.78 -1.44 -2.66
C ALA A 5 -6.63 -2.36 -3.12
N GLY A 6 -6.44 -3.52 -2.48
CA GLY A 6 -5.32 -4.42 -2.79
C GLY A 6 -3.96 -3.77 -2.55
N THR A 7 -3.80 -3.07 -1.42
CA THR A 7 -2.57 -2.41 -1.00
C THR A 7 -1.79 -3.22 0.04
N SER A 8 -2.36 -4.31 0.55
CA SER A 8 -1.70 -5.24 1.47
C SER A 8 -0.41 -5.81 0.90
N GLN A 9 0.58 -6.07 1.75
CA GLN A 9 1.91 -6.50 1.35
C GLN A 9 2.16 -8.00 1.51
N CYS A 10 1.38 -8.68 2.36
CA CYS A 10 1.61 -10.08 2.74
C CYS A 10 0.75 -11.09 1.98
N GLY A 11 0.03 -10.66 0.94
CA GLY A 11 -0.73 -11.56 0.08
C GLY A 11 -2.13 -11.94 0.62
N GLN A 12 -2.73 -11.13 1.47
CA GLN A 12 -4.08 -11.35 2.03
C GLN A 12 -5.13 -11.53 0.94
N THR A 13 -5.00 -10.80 -0.17
CA THR A 13 -5.96 -10.79 -1.28
C THR A 13 -5.45 -11.57 -2.51
N VAL A 14 -4.62 -12.57 -2.29
CA VAL A 14 -4.09 -13.47 -3.32
C VAL A 14 -4.50 -14.91 -2.99
N GLY A 15 -5.05 -15.63 -3.97
CA GLY A 15 -5.45 -17.03 -3.80
C GLY A 15 -6.41 -17.49 -4.90
N ARG A 16 -6.68 -18.80 -4.92
CA ARG A 16 -7.67 -19.42 -5.82
C ARG A 16 -9.07 -19.26 -5.22
N ALA A 17 -9.75 -18.16 -5.53
CA ALA A 17 -11.05 -17.84 -4.97
C ALA A 17 -11.84 -16.91 -5.89
N ILE A 18 -13.15 -16.82 -5.68
CA ILE A 18 -13.96 -15.71 -6.20
C ILE A 18 -13.55 -14.46 -5.43
N VAL A 19 -13.03 -13.46 -6.15
CA VAL A 19 -12.66 -12.17 -5.58
C VAL A 19 -13.88 -11.24 -5.57
N VAL A 20 -14.28 -10.78 -4.38
CA VAL A 20 -15.36 -9.81 -4.20
C VAL A 20 -14.71 -8.44 -3.93
N ASP A 21 -14.62 -7.62 -4.98
CA ASP A 21 -14.07 -6.25 -4.88
C ASP A 21 -15.14 -5.30 -4.33
N VAL A 22 -14.91 -4.78 -3.12
CA VAL A 22 -15.84 -3.88 -2.44
C VAL A 22 -15.69 -2.42 -2.85
N SER A 23 -14.57 -2.05 -3.49
CA SER A 23 -14.19 -0.65 -3.72
C SER A 23 -15.13 0.10 -4.67
N ARG A 24 -15.81 -0.63 -5.57
CA ARG A 24 -16.63 -0.03 -6.63
C ARG A 24 -18.06 0.26 -6.24
N HIS A 25 -18.69 -0.62 -5.45
CA HIS A 25 -20.12 -0.58 -5.21
C HIS A 25 -20.52 -0.50 -3.73
N LEU A 26 -19.61 -0.78 -2.81
CA LEU A 26 -19.83 -0.68 -1.37
C LEU A 26 -18.97 0.47 -0.80
N ASN A 27 -19.27 1.71 -1.21
CA ASN A 27 -18.45 2.88 -0.90
C ASN A 27 -19.25 4.09 -0.39
N GLN A 28 -20.43 3.85 0.20
CA GLN A 28 -21.23 4.92 0.75
C GLN A 28 -20.79 5.28 2.16
N ILE A 29 -20.83 6.57 2.46
CA ILE A 29 -20.64 7.14 3.80
C ILE A 29 -22.03 7.42 4.35
N GLY A 30 -22.38 6.72 5.43
CA GLY A 30 -23.68 6.79 6.07
C GLY A 30 -23.86 7.96 7.04
N GLY A 31 -24.76 7.75 7.98
CA GLY A 31 -25.08 8.74 9.02
C GLY A 31 -24.02 8.81 10.12
N MET A 32 -24.00 9.94 10.82
CA MET A 32 -23.23 10.14 12.04
C MET A 32 -24.14 10.08 13.25
N ASN A 33 -23.63 9.52 14.33
CA ASN A 33 -24.28 9.54 15.64
C ASN A 33 -23.24 9.91 16.70
N GLY A 34 -23.26 11.18 17.15
CA GLY A 34 -22.25 11.70 18.06
C GLY A 34 -20.86 11.70 17.42
N ASP A 35 -19.94 10.98 18.01
CA ASP A 35 -18.56 10.77 17.59
C ASP A 35 -18.35 9.48 16.79
N GLU A 36 -19.43 8.85 16.32
CA GLU A 36 -19.38 7.67 15.47
C GLU A 36 -19.97 7.93 14.08
N ILE A 37 -19.45 7.18 13.10
CA ILE A 37 -19.93 7.20 11.72
C ILE A 37 -20.05 5.80 11.15
N GLU A 38 -21.13 5.56 10.39
CA GLU A 38 -21.27 4.31 9.62
C GLU A 38 -20.73 4.50 8.21
N VAL A 39 -19.96 3.50 7.73
CA VAL A 39 -19.38 3.50 6.39
C VAL A 39 -19.43 2.12 5.77
N GLU A 40 -19.55 2.05 4.45
CA GLU A 40 -19.34 0.81 3.71
C GLU A 40 -17.86 0.49 3.54
N PRO A 41 -17.46 -0.79 3.38
CA PRO A 41 -16.08 -1.24 3.42
C PRO A 41 -15.19 -0.71 2.28
N GLY A 42 -15.77 -0.28 1.18
CA GLY A 42 -15.05 0.29 0.02
C GLY A 42 -14.79 1.79 0.11
N VAL A 43 -15.25 2.48 1.17
CA VAL A 43 -14.94 3.89 1.38
C VAL A 43 -13.44 4.08 1.56
N VAL A 44 -12.85 5.03 0.82
CA VAL A 44 -11.44 5.39 0.93
C VAL A 44 -11.25 6.35 2.10
N LEU A 45 -10.21 6.11 2.91
CA LEU A 45 -9.92 6.89 4.12
C LEU A 45 -9.88 8.41 3.88
N ASP A 46 -9.11 8.85 2.88
CA ASP A 46 -8.96 10.29 2.61
C ASP A 46 -10.28 10.92 2.14
N HIS A 47 -11.16 10.16 1.47
CA HIS A 47 -12.51 10.64 1.11
C HIS A 47 -13.38 10.83 2.37
N LEU A 48 -13.31 9.89 3.32
CA LEU A 48 -13.98 10.04 4.61
C LEU A 48 -13.46 11.28 5.34
N ASN A 49 -12.14 11.39 5.50
CA ASN A 49 -11.53 12.50 6.23
C ASN A 49 -11.77 13.86 5.56
N ALA A 50 -11.82 13.93 4.23
CA ALA A 50 -12.20 15.16 3.53
C ALA A 50 -13.63 15.61 3.87
N ARG A 51 -14.58 14.67 4.01
CA ARG A 51 -15.96 14.96 4.43
C ARG A 51 -16.05 15.39 5.91
N LEU A 52 -15.29 14.72 6.79
CA LEU A 52 -15.30 14.96 8.23
C LEU A 52 -14.67 16.30 8.64
N ARG A 53 -13.69 16.81 7.86
CA ARG A 53 -13.05 18.12 8.11
C ARG A 53 -14.04 19.28 8.26
N GLN A 54 -15.16 19.25 7.54
CA GLN A 54 -16.22 20.26 7.65
C GLN A 54 -16.89 20.28 9.03
N ARG A 55 -16.70 19.22 9.83
CA ARG A 55 -17.21 19.06 11.18
C ARG A 55 -16.13 19.10 12.25
N HIS A 56 -14.90 19.52 11.87
CA HIS A 56 -13.73 19.52 12.76
C HIS A 56 -13.44 18.13 13.38
N GLN A 57 -13.75 17.04 12.65
CA GLN A 57 -13.48 15.67 13.03
C GLN A 57 -12.68 14.96 11.96
N TRP A 58 -12.08 13.83 12.34
CA TRP A 58 -11.40 12.94 11.43
C TRP A 58 -11.39 11.50 11.98
N PHE A 59 -11.16 10.54 11.12
CA PHE A 59 -10.87 9.17 11.51
C PHE A 59 -9.36 9.03 11.68
N PRO A 60 -8.85 8.67 12.90
CA PRO A 60 -7.47 8.93 13.26
C PRO A 60 -6.48 7.84 12.86
N VAL A 61 -6.92 6.72 12.29
CA VAL A 61 -6.02 5.68 11.78
C VAL A 61 -5.48 6.12 10.42
N ASP A 62 -4.19 6.47 10.32
CA ASP A 62 -3.57 7.19 9.21
C ASP A 62 -2.45 6.41 8.47
N PRO A 63 -2.74 5.23 7.86
CA PRO A 63 -1.74 4.50 7.10
C PRO A 63 -1.22 5.32 5.91
N SER A 64 0.01 5.05 5.48
CA SER A 64 0.64 5.75 4.35
C SER A 64 -0.13 5.62 3.02
N THR A 65 -1.04 4.66 2.93
CA THR A 65 -1.89 4.38 1.78
C THR A 65 -3.26 5.06 1.84
N GLY A 66 -3.53 5.95 2.79
CA GLY A 66 -4.84 6.56 3.06
C GLY A 66 -5.56 7.12 1.84
N SER A 67 -4.83 7.64 0.85
CA SER A 67 -5.40 8.15 -0.41
C SER A 67 -6.09 7.09 -1.28
N ARG A 68 -5.98 5.80 -0.93
CA ARG A 68 -6.56 4.68 -1.67
C ARG A 68 -6.96 3.49 -0.80
N ALA A 69 -6.45 3.38 0.42
CA ALA A 69 -6.84 2.32 1.35
C ALA A 69 -8.34 2.41 1.67
N THR A 70 -9.03 1.28 1.59
CA THR A 70 -10.46 1.20 1.92
C THR A 70 -10.64 0.81 3.38
N LEU A 71 -11.66 1.35 4.04
CA LEU A 71 -11.89 1.15 5.46
C LEU A 71 -12.14 -0.31 5.83
N GLY A 72 -12.84 -1.08 4.96
CA GLY A 72 -13.00 -2.52 5.15
C GLY A 72 -11.67 -3.29 5.01
N GLY A 73 -10.80 -2.87 4.09
CA GLY A 73 -9.46 -3.43 3.98
C GLY A 73 -8.58 -3.09 5.18
N MET A 74 -8.69 -1.85 5.68
CA MET A 74 -7.99 -1.42 6.90
C MET A 74 -8.45 -2.22 8.13
N ALA A 75 -9.77 -2.42 8.29
CA ALA A 75 -10.30 -3.23 9.39
C ALA A 75 -9.90 -4.71 9.26
N GLY A 76 -9.99 -5.29 8.04
CA GLY A 76 -9.57 -6.68 7.81
C GLY A 76 -8.09 -6.93 8.12
N ASN A 77 -7.27 -5.90 8.05
CA ASN A 77 -5.82 -5.99 8.31
C ASN A 77 -5.41 -5.49 9.71
N ASN A 78 -6.32 -4.92 10.48
CA ASN A 78 -6.03 -4.14 11.69
C ASN A 78 -4.97 -3.07 11.44
N SER A 79 -5.16 -2.28 10.39
CA SER A 79 -4.19 -1.27 9.97
C SER A 79 -3.91 -0.25 11.06
N ALA A 80 -2.69 0.27 11.05
CA ALA A 80 -2.23 1.33 11.91
C ALA A 80 -1.63 2.48 11.07
N GLY A 81 -1.19 3.54 11.73
CA GLY A 81 -0.55 4.69 11.11
C GLY A 81 0.55 5.28 11.99
N ALA A 82 1.17 6.36 11.53
CA ALA A 82 2.26 7.01 12.24
C ALA A 82 1.84 7.53 13.64
N ARG A 83 0.56 7.86 13.80
CA ARG A 83 0.00 8.41 15.05
C ARG A 83 -0.65 7.37 15.95
N SER A 84 -0.35 6.07 15.72
CA SER A 84 -0.95 4.99 16.52
C SER A 84 -0.51 4.96 17.98
N LEU A 85 0.62 5.59 18.34
CA LEU A 85 1.00 5.80 19.73
C LEU A 85 -0.13 6.50 20.52
N ARG A 86 -0.80 7.46 19.88
CA ARG A 86 -1.88 8.25 20.49
C ARG A 86 -3.27 7.70 20.21
N TYR A 87 -3.53 7.29 18.97
CA TYR A 87 -4.87 6.96 18.51
C TYR A 87 -5.13 5.46 18.38
N GLY A 88 -4.14 4.62 18.66
CA GLY A 88 -4.27 3.17 18.49
C GLY A 88 -4.33 2.75 17.02
N THR A 89 -4.95 1.62 16.79
CA THR A 89 -5.10 0.97 15.49
C THR A 89 -6.59 0.84 15.10
N MET A 90 -6.91 0.09 14.05
CA MET A 90 -8.32 -0.12 13.66
C MET A 90 -9.13 -0.76 14.79
N VAL A 91 -8.58 -1.71 15.55
CA VAL A 91 -9.29 -2.40 16.63
C VAL A 91 -9.78 -1.45 17.71
N ASP A 92 -9.03 -0.38 17.99
CA ASP A 92 -9.41 0.64 18.98
C ASP A 92 -10.51 1.59 18.48
N ASN A 93 -10.60 1.72 17.15
CA ASN A 93 -11.42 2.72 16.46
C ASN A 93 -12.63 2.13 15.72
N VAL A 94 -12.86 0.82 15.80
CA VAL A 94 -14.04 0.13 15.27
C VAL A 94 -14.91 -0.30 16.43
N SER A 95 -16.14 0.22 16.50
CA SER A 95 -17.10 -0.13 17.57
C SER A 95 -18.01 -1.30 17.19
N ALA A 96 -18.43 -1.38 15.91
CA ALA A 96 -19.28 -2.46 15.42
C ALA A 96 -19.05 -2.73 13.92
N ILE A 97 -19.33 -3.95 13.48
CA ILE A 97 -19.25 -4.35 12.06
C ILE A 97 -20.52 -5.12 11.68
N GLU A 98 -21.22 -4.67 10.65
CA GLU A 98 -22.27 -5.46 10.00
C GLU A 98 -21.61 -6.45 9.03
N VAL A 99 -21.95 -7.72 9.18
CA VAL A 99 -21.34 -8.81 8.43
C VAL A 99 -22.37 -9.70 7.73
N VAL A 100 -21.90 -10.41 6.71
CA VAL A 100 -22.53 -11.62 6.19
C VAL A 100 -21.62 -12.79 6.53
N LEU A 101 -22.18 -13.76 7.28
CA LEU A 101 -21.52 -15.02 7.61
C LEU A 101 -21.54 -15.99 6.42
N PRO A 102 -20.69 -17.02 6.39
CA PRO A 102 -20.67 -18.02 5.30
C PRO A 102 -22.00 -18.75 5.06
N ASP A 103 -22.85 -18.86 6.08
CA ASP A 103 -24.19 -19.46 6.00
C ASP A 103 -25.26 -18.49 5.49
N GLY A 104 -24.91 -17.22 5.22
CA GLY A 104 -25.79 -16.19 4.71
C GLY A 104 -26.48 -15.34 5.78
N ARG A 105 -26.32 -15.65 7.08
CA ARG A 105 -26.84 -14.77 8.15
C ARG A 105 -26.18 -13.39 8.06
N ARG A 106 -26.99 -12.35 8.23
CA ARG A 106 -26.56 -10.96 8.25
C ARG A 106 -26.88 -10.34 9.61
N LEU A 107 -25.86 -9.81 10.29
CA LEU A 107 -25.99 -9.28 11.65
C LEU A 107 -24.91 -8.25 11.95
N TRP A 108 -25.13 -7.47 13.01
CA TRP A 108 -24.13 -6.60 13.60
C TRP A 108 -23.34 -7.35 14.68
N LEU A 109 -22.02 -7.33 14.60
CA LEU A 109 -21.10 -7.72 15.66
C LEU A 109 -20.55 -6.47 16.36
N GLY A 110 -20.35 -6.52 17.67
CA GLY A 110 -20.15 -5.37 18.54
C GLY A 110 -21.47 -4.81 19.09
N SER A 111 -22.55 -5.59 19.01
CA SER A 111 -23.86 -5.34 19.59
C SER A 111 -24.34 -6.59 20.27
N GLU A 112 -24.29 -6.62 21.58
CA GLU A 112 -24.65 -7.80 22.39
C GLU A 112 -26.05 -8.34 22.07
N GLU A 113 -27.05 -7.44 21.94
CA GLU A 113 -28.41 -7.82 21.56
C GLU A 113 -28.47 -8.55 20.22
N SER A 114 -27.72 -8.08 19.23
CA SER A 114 -27.64 -8.72 17.90
C SER A 114 -26.97 -10.08 17.97
N GLU A 115 -25.88 -10.20 18.72
CA GLU A 115 -25.08 -11.43 18.84
C GLU A 115 -25.84 -12.51 19.57
N GLU A 116 -26.49 -12.18 20.70
CA GLU A 116 -27.34 -13.11 21.46
C GLU A 116 -28.56 -13.60 20.68
N HIS A 117 -29.09 -12.75 19.81
CA HIS A 117 -30.23 -13.12 18.97
C HIS A 117 -29.86 -14.04 17.80
N TYR A 118 -28.78 -13.70 17.08
CA TYR A 118 -28.45 -14.35 15.80
C TYR A 118 -27.40 -15.46 15.89
N MET A 119 -26.56 -15.48 16.95
CA MET A 119 -25.50 -16.49 17.12
C MET A 119 -25.26 -16.91 18.58
N PRO A 120 -26.35 -17.28 19.33
CA PRO A 120 -26.20 -17.58 20.76
C PRO A 120 -25.30 -18.79 21.06
N THR A 121 -25.28 -19.78 20.19
CA THR A 121 -24.48 -21.00 20.35
C THR A 121 -22.99 -20.70 20.13
N GLU A 122 -22.68 -19.98 19.07
CA GLU A 122 -21.31 -19.56 18.74
C GLU A 122 -20.75 -18.62 19.82
N LEU A 123 -21.56 -17.68 20.30
CA LEU A 123 -21.19 -16.76 21.36
C LEU A 123 -20.88 -17.51 22.67
N ALA A 124 -21.74 -18.45 23.07
CA ALA A 124 -21.50 -19.28 24.25
C ALA A 124 -20.23 -20.12 24.12
N PHE A 125 -19.96 -20.67 22.93
CA PHE A 125 -18.73 -21.41 22.66
C PHE A 125 -17.50 -20.51 22.77
N LEU A 126 -17.50 -19.33 22.15
CA LEU A 126 -16.37 -18.39 22.19
C LEU A 126 -16.07 -17.92 23.63
N ARG A 127 -17.11 -17.63 24.43
CA ARG A 127 -16.99 -17.30 25.86
C ARG A 127 -16.36 -18.47 26.64
N SER A 128 -16.82 -19.69 26.39
CA SER A 128 -16.24 -20.89 27.00
C SER A 128 -14.78 -21.12 26.57
N LEU A 129 -14.48 -20.91 25.28
CA LEU A 129 -13.14 -21.02 24.73
C LEU A 129 -12.17 -20.08 25.46
N TYR A 130 -12.55 -18.80 25.58
CA TYR A 130 -11.74 -17.83 26.31
C TYR A 130 -11.58 -18.22 27.79
N ALA A 131 -12.67 -18.55 28.48
CA ALA A 131 -12.64 -18.92 29.90
C ALA A 131 -11.70 -20.10 30.18
N ASN A 132 -11.67 -21.09 29.29
CA ASN A 132 -10.81 -22.27 29.41
C ASN A 132 -9.33 -22.00 29.09
N HIS A 133 -9.02 -20.94 28.32
CA HIS A 133 -7.69 -20.68 27.79
C HIS A 133 -7.15 -19.28 28.08
N ALA A 134 -7.80 -18.48 28.92
CA ALA A 134 -7.43 -17.10 29.20
C ALA A 134 -5.95 -16.94 29.60
N ALA A 135 -5.44 -17.83 30.46
CA ALA A 135 -4.05 -17.79 30.91
C ALA A 135 -3.06 -18.00 29.74
N GLU A 136 -3.31 -18.96 28.86
CA GLU A 136 -2.50 -19.24 27.69
C GLU A 136 -2.56 -18.07 26.70
N ILE A 137 -3.77 -17.54 26.43
CA ILE A 137 -3.98 -16.39 25.54
C ILE A 137 -3.18 -15.18 26.04
N ILE A 138 -3.30 -14.83 27.33
CA ILE A 138 -2.60 -13.70 27.92
C ILE A 138 -1.08 -13.91 27.88
N GLN A 139 -0.61 -15.10 28.21
CA GLN A 139 0.82 -15.42 28.27
C GLN A 139 1.48 -15.41 26.89
N ARG A 140 0.76 -15.88 25.85
CA ARG A 140 1.31 -16.06 24.51
C ARG A 140 1.11 -14.87 23.58
N THR A 141 0.16 -14.00 23.90
CA THR A 141 -0.01 -12.76 23.13
C THR A 141 1.16 -11.82 23.41
N PRO A 142 1.93 -11.39 22.38
CA PRO A 142 3.03 -10.46 22.57
C PRO A 142 2.58 -9.15 23.20
N ASN A 143 3.30 -8.70 24.23
CA ASN A 143 3.04 -7.42 24.88
C ASN A 143 3.76 -6.28 24.15
N THR A 144 3.34 -6.02 22.92
CA THR A 144 3.82 -4.93 22.08
C THR A 144 2.66 -3.99 21.75
N MET A 145 2.97 -2.72 21.52
CA MET A 145 1.95 -1.72 21.13
C MET A 145 1.30 -2.01 19.77
N ARG A 146 1.97 -2.83 18.94
CA ARG A 146 1.46 -3.33 17.68
C ARG A 146 1.60 -4.83 17.62
N ASN A 147 0.47 -5.51 17.45
CA ASN A 147 0.40 -6.94 17.22
C ASN A 147 -0.89 -7.26 16.45
N VAL A 148 -0.74 -7.82 15.26
CA VAL A 148 -1.85 -8.26 14.42
C VAL A 148 -1.72 -9.73 14.00
N ALA A 149 -0.86 -10.49 14.69
CA ALA A 149 -0.63 -11.90 14.42
C ALA A 149 -1.83 -12.76 14.86
N GLY A 150 -2.41 -13.48 13.93
CA GLY A 150 -3.58 -14.33 14.18
C GLY A 150 -4.88 -13.54 14.43
N TYR A 151 -5.80 -14.13 15.20
CA TYR A 151 -7.04 -13.47 15.58
C TYR A 151 -6.90 -12.72 16.91
N ASN A 152 -7.64 -11.63 17.06
CA ASN A 152 -7.64 -10.83 18.30
C ASN A 152 -8.46 -11.53 19.41
N LEU A 153 -7.88 -12.55 20.04
CA LEU A 153 -8.56 -13.30 21.11
C LEU A 153 -8.79 -12.48 22.39
N ALA A 154 -8.08 -11.37 22.58
CA ALA A 154 -8.29 -10.49 23.74
C ALA A 154 -9.70 -9.88 23.74
N SER A 155 -10.31 -9.73 22.57
CA SER A 155 -11.70 -9.25 22.41
C SER A 155 -12.77 -10.20 22.96
N LEU A 156 -12.40 -11.44 23.30
CA LEU A 156 -13.28 -12.42 23.95
C LEU A 156 -13.25 -12.32 25.48
N ASN A 157 -12.48 -11.41 26.06
CA ASN A 157 -12.45 -11.18 27.49
C ASN A 157 -13.84 -10.69 27.97
N PRO A 158 -14.53 -11.38 28.89
CA PRO A 158 -15.87 -11.01 29.34
C PRO A 158 -16.00 -9.58 29.91
N ASN A 159 -14.90 -9.00 30.37
CA ASN A 159 -14.89 -7.62 30.90
C ASN A 159 -14.87 -6.55 29.78
N GLN A 160 -14.53 -6.94 28.56
CA GLN A 160 -14.35 -6.04 27.41
C GLN A 160 -14.80 -6.70 26.11
N GLU A 161 -15.75 -7.65 26.17
CA GLU A 161 -16.18 -8.44 25.03
C GLU A 161 -16.74 -7.55 23.91
N ASN A 162 -16.14 -7.73 22.73
CA ASN A 162 -16.63 -7.10 21.51
C ASN A 162 -16.23 -7.96 20.29
N LEU A 163 -17.17 -8.68 19.71
CA LEU A 163 -16.92 -9.57 18.57
C LEU A 163 -16.55 -8.81 17.28
N ALA A 164 -16.89 -7.53 17.14
CA ALA A 164 -16.39 -6.75 16.03
C ALA A 164 -14.85 -6.62 16.08
N GLN A 165 -14.28 -6.49 17.29
CA GLN A 165 -12.84 -6.42 17.49
C GLN A 165 -12.14 -7.76 17.21
N LEU A 166 -12.85 -8.91 17.35
CA LEU A 166 -12.33 -10.21 16.92
C LEU A 166 -12.18 -10.29 15.40
N LEU A 167 -13.06 -9.61 14.65
CA LEU A 167 -13.01 -9.57 13.20
C LEU A 167 -11.96 -8.59 12.64
N VAL A 168 -11.59 -7.58 13.41
CA VAL A 168 -10.53 -6.65 13.02
C VAL A 168 -9.20 -7.39 13.03
N GLY A 169 -8.51 -7.43 11.88
CA GLY A 169 -7.31 -8.23 11.67
C GLY A 169 -7.57 -9.67 11.17
N SER A 170 -8.83 -10.07 10.98
CA SER A 170 -9.17 -11.44 10.50
C SER A 170 -8.86 -11.68 9.01
N GLU A 171 -8.41 -10.71 8.28
CA GLU A 171 -8.03 -10.81 6.85
C GLU A 171 -9.16 -11.37 5.95
N GLY A 172 -10.43 -11.16 6.36
CA GLY A 172 -11.60 -11.69 5.66
C GLY A 172 -11.73 -13.21 5.71
N THR A 173 -11.13 -13.85 6.73
CA THR A 173 -11.21 -15.30 6.92
C THR A 173 -12.43 -15.74 7.74
N LEU A 174 -13.06 -14.84 8.48
CA LEU A 174 -14.19 -15.15 9.37
C LEU A 174 -15.54 -14.72 8.80
N ALA A 175 -15.64 -13.52 8.23
CA ALA A 175 -16.88 -12.97 7.70
C ALA A 175 -16.65 -11.98 6.56
N PHE A 176 -17.71 -11.64 5.83
CA PHE A 176 -17.71 -10.57 4.83
C PHE A 176 -18.28 -9.29 5.43
N PHE A 177 -17.50 -8.20 5.43
CA PHE A 177 -17.89 -6.91 5.98
C PHE A 177 -18.83 -6.16 5.02
N VAL A 178 -19.95 -5.69 5.55
CA VAL A 178 -20.97 -4.93 4.81
C VAL A 178 -20.97 -3.46 5.21
N ARG A 179 -20.85 -3.18 6.50
CA ARG A 179 -20.69 -1.83 7.06
C ARG A 179 -19.82 -1.87 8.30
N LEU A 180 -19.18 -0.74 8.58
CA LEU A 180 -18.38 -0.53 9.78
C LEU A 180 -18.92 0.70 10.52
N ARG A 181 -18.93 0.65 11.85
CA ARG A 181 -19.16 1.80 12.72
C ARG A 181 -17.81 2.19 13.33
N LEU A 182 -17.41 3.42 13.06
CA LEU A 182 -16.09 3.96 13.34
C LEU A 182 -16.17 5.10 14.35
N LYS A 183 -15.27 5.08 15.34
CA LYS A 183 -15.10 6.18 16.30
C LYS A 183 -14.28 7.30 15.67
N LEU A 184 -14.70 8.53 15.86
CA LEU A 184 -14.05 9.72 15.33
C LEU A 184 -13.31 10.46 16.42
N SER A 185 -12.26 11.18 16.02
CA SER A 185 -11.53 12.09 16.91
C SER A 185 -11.69 13.53 16.45
N PRO A 186 -11.56 14.52 17.36
CA PRO A 186 -11.43 15.92 16.98
C PRO A 186 -10.23 16.15 16.08
N LEU A 187 -10.37 17.04 15.10
CA LEU A 187 -9.26 17.41 14.23
C LEU A 187 -8.16 18.12 15.04
N LEU A 188 -6.91 17.71 14.82
CA LEU A 188 -5.76 18.36 15.45
C LEU A 188 -5.68 19.84 15.06
N ARG A 189 -5.56 20.73 16.05
CA ARG A 189 -5.54 22.19 15.84
C ARG A 189 -4.15 22.67 15.45
N SER A 190 -3.15 22.31 16.24
CA SER A 190 -1.76 22.71 16.05
C SER A 190 -0.81 21.54 16.26
N ARG A 191 0.34 21.60 15.58
CA ARG A 191 1.40 20.59 15.63
C ARG A 191 2.76 21.25 15.49
N VAL A 192 3.76 20.64 16.12
CA VAL A 192 5.17 20.93 15.88
C VAL A 192 5.93 19.64 15.65
N LEU A 193 7.05 19.72 14.94
CA LEU A 193 7.87 18.55 14.61
C LEU A 193 9.34 18.86 14.96
N GLY A 194 9.91 18.05 15.85
CA GLY A 194 11.36 17.99 16.07
C GLY A 194 11.98 16.98 15.10
N ILE A 195 12.93 17.42 14.28
CA ILE A 195 13.67 16.55 13.34
C ILE A 195 15.05 16.29 13.95
N CYS A 196 15.19 15.13 14.59
CA CYS A 196 16.37 14.78 15.37
C CYS A 196 17.38 14.04 14.49
N HIS A 197 18.63 14.48 14.47
CA HIS A 197 19.72 13.99 13.63
C HIS A 197 20.66 13.10 14.44
N PHE A 198 21.02 11.93 13.88
CA PHE A 198 21.91 10.96 14.53
C PHE A 198 23.01 10.48 13.59
N ASP A 199 24.22 10.26 14.14
CA ASP A 199 25.37 9.70 13.42
C ASP A 199 25.32 8.17 13.28
N GLY A 200 24.37 7.51 13.95
CA GLY A 200 24.15 6.07 13.92
C GLY A 200 22.68 5.67 14.03
N LEU A 201 22.29 4.61 13.30
CA LEU A 201 20.94 4.03 13.38
C LEU A 201 20.64 3.50 14.79
N LEU A 202 21.59 2.77 15.38
CA LEU A 202 21.40 2.13 16.69
C LEU A 202 21.26 3.16 17.81
N GLU A 203 21.98 4.28 17.71
CA GLU A 203 21.86 5.42 18.63
C GLU A 203 20.46 6.03 18.55
N ALA A 204 19.96 6.30 17.32
CA ALA A 204 18.62 6.79 17.13
C ALA A 204 17.57 5.86 17.74
N LEU A 205 17.68 4.54 17.52
CA LEU A 205 16.75 3.55 18.06
C LEU A 205 16.79 3.45 19.60
N ASP A 206 17.96 3.62 20.21
CA ASP A 206 18.12 3.57 21.66
C ASP A 206 17.44 4.77 22.36
N THR A 207 17.44 5.95 21.73
CA THR A 207 16.80 7.16 22.29
C THR A 207 15.27 7.09 22.30
N VAL A 208 14.64 6.26 21.46
CA VAL A 208 13.18 6.21 21.30
C VAL A 208 12.45 5.94 22.62
N GLN A 209 12.93 4.99 23.41
CA GLN A 209 12.34 4.65 24.72
C GLN A 209 12.31 5.81 25.71
N HIS A 210 13.20 6.79 25.54
CA HIS A 210 13.25 8.01 26.35
C HIS A 210 12.34 9.10 25.77
N ILE A 211 12.35 9.28 24.43
CA ILE A 211 11.52 10.27 23.74
C ILE A 211 10.03 10.00 23.95
N VAL A 212 9.60 8.74 23.95
CA VAL A 212 8.18 8.38 24.15
C VAL A 212 7.64 8.85 25.50
N LYS A 213 8.50 9.01 26.53
CA LYS A 213 8.11 9.52 27.85
C LYS A 213 7.67 10.99 27.81
N LEU A 214 8.04 11.74 26.78
CA LEU A 214 7.56 13.12 26.55
C LEU A 214 6.15 13.17 25.97
N SER A 215 5.51 12.00 25.77
CA SER A 215 4.16 11.84 25.19
C SER A 215 4.02 12.46 23.78
N PRO A 216 4.91 12.15 22.82
CA PRO A 216 4.76 12.62 21.45
C PRO A 216 3.54 11.99 20.78
N THR A 217 3.04 12.64 19.74
CA THR A 217 1.97 12.10 18.88
C THR A 217 2.50 10.99 17.96
N ALA A 218 3.75 11.13 17.49
CA ALA A 218 4.45 10.14 16.65
C ALA A 218 5.96 10.25 16.80
N VAL A 219 6.68 9.13 16.65
CA VAL A 219 8.14 9.09 16.46
C VAL A 219 8.45 8.14 15.32
N GLU A 220 8.96 8.69 14.22
CA GLU A 220 9.19 7.97 12.96
C GLU A 220 10.66 7.98 12.58
N LEU A 221 11.19 6.82 12.20
CA LEU A 221 12.58 6.67 11.77
C LEU A 221 12.71 6.77 10.24
N VAL A 222 13.77 7.45 9.79
CA VAL A 222 14.24 7.49 8.40
C VAL A 222 15.74 7.21 8.37
N ASP A 223 16.18 6.18 7.66
CA ASP A 223 17.59 5.79 7.59
C ASP A 223 18.38 6.52 6.49
N GLN A 224 19.69 6.35 6.49
CA GLN A 224 20.63 6.94 5.53
C GLN A 224 20.30 6.57 4.08
N ASN A 225 19.80 5.35 3.81
CA ASN A 225 19.51 4.90 2.45
C ASN A 225 18.32 5.68 1.88
N VAL A 226 17.25 5.86 2.67
CA VAL A 226 16.11 6.69 2.29
C VAL A 226 16.53 8.15 2.08
N LEU A 227 17.36 8.69 2.98
CA LEU A 227 17.88 10.05 2.87
C LEU A 227 18.72 10.25 1.60
N SER A 228 19.64 9.32 1.33
CA SER A 228 20.53 9.38 0.16
C SER A 228 19.78 9.28 -1.17
N LEU A 229 18.78 8.40 -1.23
CA LEU A 229 17.93 8.24 -2.42
C LEU A 229 16.99 9.43 -2.59
N GLY A 230 16.42 9.94 -1.50
CA GLY A 230 15.55 11.13 -1.49
C GLY A 230 16.29 12.38 -1.97
N ALA A 231 17.54 12.58 -1.54
CA ALA A 231 18.40 13.70 -1.97
C ALA A 231 18.72 13.68 -3.48
N ARG A 232 18.65 12.51 -4.12
CA ARG A 232 18.81 12.36 -5.57
C ARG A 232 17.52 12.49 -6.35
N HIS A 233 16.36 12.36 -5.67
CA HIS A 233 15.05 12.41 -6.33
C HIS A 233 14.64 13.88 -6.59
N PRO A 234 14.27 14.25 -7.83
CA PRO A 234 13.95 15.64 -8.19
C PRO A 234 12.87 16.28 -7.32
N ASP A 235 11.86 15.50 -6.93
CA ASP A 235 10.71 16.01 -6.16
C ASP A 235 11.01 16.24 -4.67
N PHE A 236 12.06 15.60 -4.12
CA PHE A 236 12.38 15.67 -2.69
C PHE A 236 13.66 16.44 -2.38
N ARG A 237 14.55 16.59 -3.36
CA ARG A 237 15.87 17.23 -3.18
C ARG A 237 15.78 18.62 -2.56
N SER A 238 14.90 19.47 -3.08
CA SER A 238 14.72 20.83 -2.56
C SER A 238 14.14 20.83 -1.15
N ALA A 239 13.11 20.00 -0.91
CA ALA A 239 12.47 19.93 0.39
C ALA A 239 13.43 19.42 1.49
N MET A 240 14.30 18.45 1.15
CA MET A 240 15.24 17.88 2.11
C MET A 240 16.33 18.88 2.52
N SER A 241 16.74 19.80 1.64
CA SER A 241 17.73 20.83 1.98
C SER A 241 17.26 21.79 3.08
N ASP A 242 15.94 21.86 3.32
CA ASP A 242 15.36 22.77 4.29
C ASP A 242 15.38 22.21 5.73
N PHE A 243 15.53 20.88 5.88
CA PHE A 243 15.49 20.24 7.20
C PHE A 243 16.60 19.22 7.47
N VAL A 244 17.36 18.77 6.48
CA VAL A 244 18.50 17.87 6.71
C VAL A 244 19.77 18.69 6.82
N THR A 245 20.41 18.64 7.98
CA THR A 245 21.69 19.30 8.24
C THR A 245 22.81 18.27 8.33
N GLY A 246 23.96 18.56 7.70
CA GLY A 246 25.09 17.62 7.68
C GLY A 246 24.83 16.35 6.86
N THR A 247 25.34 15.23 7.34
CA THR A 247 25.20 13.91 6.72
C THR A 247 24.73 12.85 7.74
N PRO A 248 23.55 13.00 8.32
CA PRO A 248 23.07 12.08 9.34
C PRO A 248 22.87 10.67 8.78
N LYS A 249 23.11 9.66 9.59
CA LYS A 249 22.83 8.27 9.25
C LYS A 249 21.40 7.84 9.60
N ALA A 250 20.75 8.59 10.48
CA ALA A 250 19.34 8.40 10.80
C ALA A 250 18.70 9.72 11.22
N LEU A 251 17.40 9.86 10.93
CA LEU A 251 16.54 10.90 11.48
C LEU A 251 15.41 10.28 12.28
N LEU A 252 15.06 10.90 13.41
CA LEU A 252 13.78 10.69 14.07
C LEU A 252 12.90 11.93 13.87
N LEU A 253 11.70 11.72 13.34
CA LEU A 253 10.64 12.71 13.23
C LEU A 253 9.75 12.60 14.47
N VAL A 254 9.86 13.56 15.40
CA VAL A 254 9.12 13.58 16.67
C VAL A 254 8.03 14.64 16.59
N GLU A 255 6.77 14.19 16.45
CA GLU A 255 5.61 15.09 16.35
C GLU A 255 4.95 15.29 17.72
N PHE A 256 4.68 16.53 18.08
CA PHE A 256 3.79 16.89 19.19
C PHE A 256 2.58 17.63 18.64
N SER A 257 1.40 17.36 19.21
CA SER A 257 0.16 18.03 18.83
C SER A 257 -0.60 18.52 20.05
N GLU A 258 -1.33 19.61 19.89
CA GLU A 258 -2.14 20.20 20.96
C GLU A 258 -3.22 19.20 21.42
N GLU A 259 -3.18 18.84 22.70
CA GLU A 259 -4.17 17.95 23.33
C GLU A 259 -5.29 18.74 23.99
N LEU A 260 -4.90 19.80 24.69
CA LEU A 260 -5.79 20.73 25.37
C LEU A 260 -5.55 22.13 24.80
N PRO A 261 -6.59 22.98 24.69
CA PRO A 261 -6.41 24.38 24.28
C PRO A 261 -5.42 25.09 25.18
N GLY A 262 -4.36 25.68 24.59
CA GLY A 262 -3.34 26.42 25.31
C GLY A 262 -2.10 25.61 25.71
N THR A 263 -1.94 24.38 25.24
CA THR A 263 -0.66 23.64 25.36
C THR A 263 0.43 24.40 24.60
N ASP A 264 1.52 24.79 25.27
CA ASP A 264 2.67 25.38 24.60
C ASP A 264 3.49 24.26 23.91
N LEU A 265 3.38 24.18 22.59
CA LEU A 265 4.12 23.20 21.80
C LEU A 265 5.61 23.57 21.67
N GLY A 266 5.98 24.82 21.89
CA GLY A 266 7.37 25.27 21.95
C GLY A 266 8.09 24.66 23.14
N ASP A 267 7.44 24.55 24.28
CA ASP A 267 7.99 23.91 25.48
C ASP A 267 8.24 22.41 25.23
N LYS A 268 7.39 21.75 24.46
CA LYS A 268 7.62 20.34 24.08
C LYS A 268 8.88 20.14 23.23
N LEU A 269 9.21 21.10 22.37
CA LEU A 269 10.47 21.06 21.62
C LEU A 269 11.67 21.37 22.53
N ASN A 270 11.52 22.25 23.52
CA ASN A 270 12.55 22.51 24.53
C ASN A 270 12.84 21.24 25.35
N GLU A 271 11.79 20.57 25.86
CA GLU A 271 11.91 19.29 26.58
C GLU A 271 12.64 18.21 25.74
N LEU A 272 12.36 18.15 24.42
CA LEU A 272 13.02 17.22 23.50
C LEU A 272 14.51 17.55 23.31
N GLU A 273 14.87 18.83 23.16
CA GLU A 273 16.27 19.25 23.01
C GLU A 273 17.07 19.01 24.29
N GLU A 274 16.49 19.28 25.46
CA GLU A 274 17.10 19.00 26.76
C GLU A 274 17.35 17.50 26.93
N LEU A 275 16.33 16.66 26.68
CA LEU A 275 16.46 15.21 26.76
C LEU A 275 17.58 14.68 25.83
N LEU A 276 17.60 15.13 24.57
CA LEU A 276 18.63 14.67 23.63
C LEU A 276 20.02 15.15 24.01
N SER A 277 20.14 16.34 24.58
CA SER A 277 21.41 16.86 25.11
C SER A 277 21.92 16.01 26.29
N GLU A 278 21.02 15.63 27.21
CA GLU A 278 21.34 14.72 28.33
C GLU A 278 21.77 13.32 27.85
N LEU A 279 21.19 12.85 26.75
CA LEU A 279 21.54 11.57 26.13
C LEU A 279 22.82 11.64 25.24
N GLY A 280 23.48 12.80 25.18
CA GLY A 280 24.75 12.97 24.45
C GLY A 280 24.58 13.45 23.00
N HIS A 281 23.39 13.92 22.61
CA HIS A 281 23.09 14.43 21.27
C HIS A 281 22.72 15.93 21.28
N PRO A 282 23.61 16.84 21.75
CA PRO A 282 23.32 18.26 21.81
C PRO A 282 23.20 18.86 20.40
N ASN A 283 22.33 19.86 20.24
CA ASN A 283 22.11 20.56 18.97
C ASN A 283 21.70 19.67 17.78
N SER A 284 21.11 18.52 18.06
CA SER A 284 20.71 17.54 17.04
C SER A 284 19.30 17.77 16.48
N VAL A 285 18.54 18.74 17.00
CA VAL A 285 17.12 18.96 16.65
C VAL A 285 16.98 20.15 15.70
N VAL A 286 16.33 19.93 14.57
CA VAL A 286 15.80 21.00 13.70
C VAL A 286 14.31 21.15 14.00
N ARG A 287 13.89 22.35 14.41
CA ARG A 287 12.51 22.68 14.74
C ARG A 287 11.70 22.95 13.48
N ALA A 288 10.68 22.15 13.20
CA ALA A 288 9.74 22.38 12.12
C ALA A 288 8.39 22.87 12.70
N GLU A 289 8.30 24.16 12.90
CA GLU A 289 7.12 24.82 13.47
C GLU A 289 6.11 25.23 12.39
N THR A 290 6.56 25.39 11.14
CA THR A 290 5.68 25.74 10.01
C THR A 290 5.07 24.51 9.36
N GLU A 291 3.81 24.61 8.94
CA GLU A 291 3.10 23.53 8.24
C GLU A 291 3.82 23.08 6.94
N SER A 292 4.48 24.01 6.25
CA SER A 292 5.24 23.73 5.03
C SER A 292 6.40 22.78 5.33
N LEU A 293 7.21 23.07 6.35
CA LEU A 293 8.38 22.26 6.70
C LEU A 293 7.98 20.89 7.25
N GLN A 294 6.92 20.84 8.09
CA GLN A 294 6.34 19.58 8.57
C GLN A 294 5.87 18.71 7.41
N SER A 295 5.11 19.30 6.47
CA SER A 295 4.61 18.60 5.29
C SER A 295 5.74 18.08 4.41
N ALA A 296 6.82 18.83 4.26
CA ALA A 296 8.01 18.42 3.51
C ALA A 296 8.66 17.18 4.15
N ALA A 297 8.93 17.21 5.46
CA ALA A 297 9.51 16.07 6.18
C ALA A 297 8.63 14.82 6.14
N TRP A 298 7.33 14.97 6.39
CA TRP A 298 6.35 13.88 6.30
C TRP A 298 6.22 13.30 4.89
N SER A 299 6.35 14.14 3.84
CA SER A 299 6.31 13.69 2.45
C SER A 299 7.46 12.76 2.11
N VAL A 300 8.69 13.10 2.55
CA VAL A 300 9.87 12.23 2.40
C VAL A 300 9.67 10.91 3.13
N ARG A 301 9.20 10.94 4.40
CA ARG A 301 8.92 9.73 5.18
C ARG A 301 7.88 8.82 4.50
N LYS A 302 6.77 9.38 4.03
CA LYS A 302 5.72 8.64 3.32
C LYS A 302 6.18 8.06 1.98
N ALA A 303 7.07 8.77 1.28
CA ALA A 303 7.61 8.32 0.01
C ALA A 303 8.70 7.25 0.16
N GLY A 304 9.29 7.08 1.35
CA GLY A 304 10.46 6.21 1.60
C GLY A 304 10.33 4.82 1.00
N LEU A 305 9.22 4.11 1.24
CA LEU A 305 8.97 2.79 0.64
C LEU A 305 9.01 2.82 -0.90
N ASN A 306 8.38 3.81 -1.52
CA ASN A 306 8.31 3.88 -2.98
C ASN A 306 9.68 4.23 -3.58
N ILE A 307 10.44 5.09 -2.90
CA ILE A 307 11.82 5.44 -3.27
C ILE A 307 12.69 4.18 -3.27
N LEU A 308 12.60 3.37 -2.22
CA LEU A 308 13.34 2.11 -2.11
C LEU A 308 12.93 1.10 -3.20
N MET A 309 11.63 0.97 -3.47
CA MET A 309 11.11 0.05 -4.48
C MET A 309 11.44 0.47 -5.92
N SER A 310 11.90 1.70 -6.15
CA SER A 310 12.34 2.18 -7.47
C SER A 310 13.75 1.74 -7.86
N MET A 311 14.46 1.02 -6.99
CA MET A 311 15.81 0.50 -7.27
C MET A 311 15.85 -0.28 -8.58
N ALA A 312 16.87 -0.01 -9.41
CA ALA A 312 17.13 -0.72 -10.64
C ALA A 312 17.70 -2.13 -10.39
N GLY A 313 17.56 -3.02 -11.36
CA GLY A 313 18.13 -4.36 -11.31
C GLY A 313 17.17 -5.46 -10.85
N PRO A 314 17.62 -6.74 -10.87
CA PRO A 314 16.78 -7.90 -10.59
C PRO A 314 16.52 -8.12 -9.08
N ARG A 315 17.39 -7.61 -8.21
CA ARG A 315 17.19 -7.64 -6.76
C ARG A 315 16.26 -6.53 -6.36
N LYS A 316 15.24 -6.86 -5.58
CA LYS A 316 14.24 -5.90 -5.07
C LYS A 316 14.13 -6.02 -3.56
N PRO A 317 13.83 -4.94 -2.85
CA PRO A 317 13.51 -5.00 -1.43
C PRO A 317 12.25 -5.85 -1.19
N ILE A 318 12.39 -6.96 -0.47
CA ILE A 318 11.29 -7.92 -0.24
C ILE A 318 10.74 -7.76 1.16
N SER A 319 9.39 -7.76 1.27
CA SER A 319 8.63 -7.56 2.50
C SER A 319 8.29 -8.88 3.17
N PHE A 320 9.21 -9.52 3.91
CA PHE A 320 8.89 -10.77 4.57
C PHE A 320 9.15 -10.75 6.09
N ILE A 321 10.08 -9.91 6.54
CA ILE A 321 10.40 -9.72 7.98
C ILE A 321 10.24 -8.25 8.41
N GLU A 322 9.70 -7.40 7.54
CA GLU A 322 9.75 -5.94 7.65
C GLU A 322 8.70 -5.35 8.61
N ASP A 323 7.96 -6.16 9.34
CA ASP A 323 6.83 -5.71 10.16
C ASP A 323 6.93 -6.25 11.60
N CYS A 324 8.10 -6.70 11.99
CA CYS A 324 8.31 -7.17 13.34
C CYS A 324 8.26 -6.00 14.32
N ALA A 325 7.55 -6.21 15.43
CA ALA A 325 7.53 -5.25 16.52
C ALA A 325 8.10 -5.88 17.80
N VAL A 326 8.92 -5.10 18.52
CA VAL A 326 9.54 -5.49 19.78
C VAL A 326 9.33 -4.39 20.83
N PRO A 327 9.43 -4.70 22.14
CA PRO A 327 9.43 -3.67 23.18
C PRO A 327 10.50 -2.61 22.94
N LEU A 328 10.20 -1.35 23.29
CA LEU A 328 11.04 -0.19 22.93
C LEU A 328 12.48 -0.29 23.43
N GLU A 329 12.68 -0.85 24.62
CA GLU A 329 14.00 -1.08 25.24
C GLU A 329 14.87 -2.07 24.45
N HIS A 330 14.28 -2.81 23.52
CA HIS A 330 14.98 -3.81 22.72
C HIS A 330 15.23 -3.38 21.26
N LEU A 331 14.75 -2.21 20.83
CA LEU A 331 14.83 -1.75 19.44
C LEU A 331 16.25 -1.79 18.86
N SER A 332 17.20 -1.16 19.56
CA SER A 332 18.61 -1.09 19.14
C SER A 332 19.24 -2.50 19.09
N SER A 333 19.02 -3.31 20.11
CA SER A 333 19.56 -4.68 20.18
C SER A 333 18.95 -5.59 19.12
N TYR A 334 17.64 -5.47 18.85
CA TYR A 334 16.95 -6.18 17.78
C TYR A 334 17.53 -5.82 16.42
N ALA A 335 17.65 -4.52 16.11
CA ALA A 335 18.20 -4.04 14.84
C ALA A 335 19.61 -4.57 14.60
N ARG A 336 20.48 -4.57 15.65
CA ARG A 336 21.83 -5.12 15.57
C ARG A 336 21.83 -6.60 15.21
N HIS A 337 21.02 -7.42 15.86
CA HIS A 337 20.92 -8.85 15.54
C HIS A 337 20.42 -9.11 14.12
N VAL A 338 19.48 -8.30 13.63
CA VAL A 338 19.00 -8.42 12.25
C VAL A 338 20.10 -8.05 11.25
N ASP A 339 20.90 -7.02 11.52
CA ASP A 339 22.05 -6.66 10.68
C ASP A 339 23.14 -7.75 10.69
N GLU A 340 23.35 -8.43 11.82
CA GLU A 340 24.22 -9.61 11.93
C GLU A 340 23.71 -10.76 11.06
N ILE A 341 22.39 -11.04 11.08
CA ILE A 341 21.76 -12.04 10.22
C ILE A 341 21.95 -11.65 8.73
N PHE A 342 21.74 -10.40 8.37
CA PHE A 342 21.95 -9.95 6.99
C PHE A 342 23.40 -10.10 6.55
N SER A 343 24.34 -9.73 7.40
CA SER A 343 25.79 -9.89 7.14
C SER A 343 26.14 -11.36 6.94
N LYS A 344 25.63 -12.27 7.77
CA LYS A 344 25.81 -13.73 7.65
C LYS A 344 25.30 -14.26 6.29
N HIS A 345 24.19 -13.73 5.80
CA HIS A 345 23.58 -14.15 4.53
C HIS A 345 24.05 -13.33 3.32
N GLY A 346 24.96 -12.36 3.49
CA GLY A 346 25.51 -11.54 2.41
C GLY A 346 24.45 -10.66 1.74
N VAL A 347 23.54 -10.08 2.53
CA VAL A 347 22.51 -9.15 2.08
C VAL A 347 22.59 -7.86 2.88
N GLU A 348 22.08 -6.77 2.30
CA GLU A 348 21.93 -5.48 2.96
C GLU A 348 20.44 -5.16 3.09
N GLY A 349 20.07 -4.54 4.21
CA GLY A 349 18.71 -4.09 4.51
C GLY A 349 18.62 -2.57 4.50
N THR A 350 17.43 -2.07 4.27
CA THR A 350 17.09 -0.65 4.44
C THR A 350 16.04 -0.51 5.53
N TRP A 351 16.21 0.48 6.41
CA TRP A 351 15.42 0.64 7.61
C TRP A 351 14.52 1.88 7.53
N TYR A 352 13.29 1.74 7.94
CA TYR A 352 12.41 2.82 8.37
C TYR A 352 11.46 2.24 9.42
N ALA A 353 10.87 3.07 10.28
CA ALA A 353 10.11 2.53 11.39
C ALA A 353 9.01 3.46 11.88
N HIS A 354 7.96 2.86 12.43
CA HIS A 354 7.11 3.48 13.42
C HIS A 354 7.76 3.27 14.78
N ALA A 355 8.81 4.06 15.05
CA ALA A 355 9.72 3.81 16.16
C ALA A 355 9.02 3.90 17.52
N SER A 356 8.09 4.86 17.69
CA SER A 356 7.35 5.07 18.95
C SER A 356 6.54 3.86 19.43
N VAL A 357 6.24 2.91 18.53
CA VAL A 357 5.44 1.72 18.83
C VAL A 357 6.21 0.42 18.63
N GLY A 358 7.52 0.51 18.48
CA GLY A 358 8.40 -0.65 18.39
C GLY A 358 8.37 -1.41 17.05
N CYS A 359 7.69 -0.88 16.02
CA CYS A 359 7.53 -1.55 14.72
C CYS A 359 8.61 -1.09 13.74
N LEU A 360 9.53 -1.99 13.39
CA LEU A 360 10.66 -1.73 12.51
C LEU A 360 10.44 -2.36 11.13
N HIS A 361 10.53 -1.52 10.09
CA HIS A 361 10.45 -1.98 8.71
C HIS A 361 11.84 -2.11 8.11
N VAL A 362 12.26 -3.36 7.88
CA VAL A 362 13.54 -3.66 7.24
C VAL A 362 13.34 -4.55 6.02
N ARG A 363 13.98 -4.22 4.92
CA ARG A 363 13.81 -4.94 3.65
C ARG A 363 15.14 -5.31 3.04
N PRO A 364 15.53 -6.60 3.08
CA PRO A 364 16.68 -7.09 2.34
C PRO A 364 16.38 -7.16 0.84
N ALA A 365 17.39 -6.86 0.01
CA ALA A 365 17.28 -6.90 -1.44
C ALA A 365 17.58 -8.32 -1.97
N LEU A 366 16.58 -9.00 -2.50
CA LEU A 366 16.66 -10.37 -3.02
C LEU A 366 16.07 -10.49 -4.43
N ASN A 367 16.56 -11.47 -5.20
CA ASN A 367 16.01 -11.85 -6.49
C ASN A 367 15.20 -13.15 -6.36
N LEU A 368 13.89 -13.07 -6.25
CA LEU A 368 13.03 -14.25 -6.07
C LEU A 368 12.92 -15.16 -7.30
N ARG A 369 13.60 -14.84 -8.41
CA ARG A 369 13.79 -15.76 -9.53
C ARG A 369 15.00 -16.68 -9.33
N ASP A 370 15.87 -16.33 -8.40
CA ASP A 370 17.03 -17.16 -8.05
C ASP A 370 16.67 -18.08 -6.88
N PRO A 371 16.68 -19.42 -7.10
CA PRO A 371 16.40 -20.36 -6.02
C PRO A 371 17.32 -20.23 -4.81
N SER A 372 18.54 -19.69 -4.99
CA SER A 372 19.47 -19.44 -3.88
C SER A 372 18.99 -18.28 -3.01
N ASP A 373 18.45 -17.22 -3.61
CA ASP A 373 17.88 -16.10 -2.88
C ASP A 373 16.55 -16.46 -2.21
N VAL A 374 15.75 -17.37 -2.78
CA VAL A 374 14.55 -17.93 -2.14
C VAL A 374 14.90 -18.70 -0.87
N ARG A 375 15.93 -19.59 -0.93
CA ARG A 375 16.42 -20.30 0.28
C ARG A 375 16.98 -19.33 1.31
N ARG A 376 17.68 -18.29 0.87
CA ARG A 376 18.21 -17.23 1.74
C ARG A 376 17.08 -16.46 2.43
N MET A 377 16.01 -16.11 1.68
CA MET A 377 14.80 -15.49 2.24
C MET A 377 14.23 -16.31 3.38
N ARG A 378 14.09 -17.63 3.19
CA ARG A 378 13.58 -18.55 4.21
C ARG A 378 14.46 -18.56 5.45
N ALA A 379 15.77 -18.73 5.28
CA ALA A 379 16.70 -18.78 6.40
C ALA A 379 16.71 -17.47 7.21
N ILE A 380 16.72 -16.33 6.53
CA ILE A 380 16.63 -15.00 7.16
C ILE A 380 15.32 -14.87 7.96
N ALA A 381 14.19 -15.32 7.40
CA ALA A 381 12.89 -15.26 8.09
C ALA A 381 12.91 -16.08 9.38
N GLU A 382 13.37 -17.32 9.33
CA GLU A 382 13.43 -18.22 10.49
C GLU A 382 14.35 -17.66 11.59
N GLU A 383 15.55 -17.20 11.24
CA GLU A 383 16.49 -16.61 12.18
C GLU A 383 15.96 -15.30 12.79
N THR A 384 15.35 -14.43 11.97
CA THR A 384 14.79 -13.15 12.45
C THR A 384 13.61 -13.39 13.40
N HIS A 385 12.69 -14.30 13.06
CA HIS A 385 11.55 -14.60 13.93
C HIS A 385 11.98 -15.21 15.28
N GLU A 386 13.06 -15.99 15.31
CA GLU A 386 13.63 -16.47 16.56
C GLU A 386 14.18 -15.33 17.44
N VAL A 387 14.83 -14.32 16.81
CA VAL A 387 15.26 -13.11 17.53
C VAL A 387 14.07 -12.33 18.07
N VAL A 388 13.02 -12.13 17.25
CA VAL A 388 11.78 -11.46 17.67
C VAL A 388 11.16 -12.17 18.87
N ARG A 389 11.03 -13.50 18.81
CA ARG A 389 10.50 -14.32 19.90
C ARG A 389 11.31 -14.19 21.18
N ARG A 390 12.65 -14.13 21.08
CA ARG A 390 13.56 -13.93 22.21
C ARG A 390 13.32 -12.60 22.93
N TYR A 391 12.96 -11.56 22.17
CA TYR A 391 12.62 -10.25 22.73
C TYR A 391 11.15 -10.10 23.12
N GLY A 392 10.34 -11.16 23.10
CA GLY A 392 8.91 -11.08 23.41
C GLY A 392 8.09 -10.27 22.40
N GLY A 393 8.61 -10.12 21.19
CA GLY A 393 7.99 -9.37 20.10
C GLY A 393 6.99 -10.18 19.27
N THR A 394 6.43 -9.51 18.28
CA THR A 394 5.55 -10.10 17.27
C THR A 394 6.18 -10.05 15.88
N HIS A 395 5.91 -11.06 15.05
CA HIS A 395 6.33 -11.12 13.65
C HIS A 395 5.42 -10.36 12.70
N SER A 396 4.26 -9.92 13.18
CA SER A 396 3.26 -9.18 12.40
C SER A 396 2.74 -8.02 13.24
N GLY A 397 3.29 -6.83 13.01
CA GLY A 397 2.98 -5.61 13.77
C GLY A 397 1.73 -4.90 13.27
N GLU A 398 1.63 -4.66 11.94
CA GLU A 398 0.51 -3.94 11.33
C GLU A 398 0.09 -4.45 9.94
N HIS A 399 1.00 -5.12 9.19
CA HIS A 399 0.73 -5.52 7.80
C HIS A 399 -0.10 -6.79 7.67
N GLY A 400 -0.30 -7.53 8.77
CA GLY A 400 -1.01 -8.80 8.81
C GLY A 400 -0.14 -10.00 8.41
N ASP A 401 -0.72 -11.19 8.51
CA ASP A 401 -0.01 -12.44 8.27
C ASP A 401 -0.04 -12.86 6.80
N GLY A 402 -1.20 -12.84 6.17
CA GLY A 402 -1.40 -13.19 4.76
C GLY A 402 -0.85 -14.55 4.38
N LEU A 403 -0.36 -14.68 3.14
CA LEU A 403 0.37 -15.86 2.67
C LEU A 403 1.80 -15.93 3.18
N LEU A 404 2.36 -14.78 3.55
CA LEU A 404 3.80 -14.64 3.76
C LEU A 404 4.22 -14.99 5.19
N ARG A 405 3.36 -14.73 6.18
CA ARG A 405 3.70 -14.85 7.61
C ARG A 405 2.84 -15.84 8.38
N SER A 406 1.68 -16.23 7.88
CA SER A 406 0.76 -17.13 8.61
C SER A 406 1.41 -18.44 9.06
N GLU A 407 2.39 -18.99 8.33
CA GLU A 407 3.08 -20.22 8.74
C GLU A 407 3.92 -20.04 10.02
N PHE A 408 4.29 -18.79 10.35
CA PHE A 408 5.07 -18.48 11.54
C PHE A 408 4.21 -18.25 12.80
N ILE A 409 2.88 -18.23 12.69
CA ILE A 409 1.99 -18.13 13.87
C ILE A 409 2.28 -19.24 14.87
N LYS A 410 2.36 -20.50 14.41
CA LYS A 410 2.64 -21.64 15.29
C LYS A 410 4.04 -21.57 15.93
N PRO A 411 5.15 -21.32 15.23
CA PRO A 411 6.47 -21.13 15.85
C PRO A 411 6.52 -19.95 16.83
N MET A 412 5.78 -18.88 16.58
CA MET A 412 5.80 -17.67 17.39
C MET A 412 4.91 -17.77 18.64
N LEU A 413 3.67 -18.20 18.47
CA LEU A 413 2.65 -18.19 19.52
C LEU A 413 2.43 -19.56 20.18
N GLY A 414 2.89 -20.63 19.56
CA GLY A 414 2.75 -22.00 20.07
C GLY A 414 1.58 -22.77 19.45
N GLU A 415 1.63 -24.09 19.64
CA GLU A 415 0.66 -25.02 19.03
C GLU A 415 -0.76 -24.82 19.57
N ARG A 416 -0.90 -24.56 20.88
CA ARG A 416 -2.22 -24.37 21.49
C ARG A 416 -2.92 -23.11 20.95
N MET A 417 -2.17 -22.02 20.77
CA MET A 417 -2.72 -20.80 20.16
C MET A 417 -3.20 -21.06 18.73
N GLN A 418 -2.41 -21.81 17.93
CA GLN A 418 -2.81 -22.20 16.58
C GLN A 418 -4.11 -23.03 16.57
N GLN A 419 -4.29 -23.92 17.54
CA GLN A 419 -5.52 -24.70 17.71
C GLN A 419 -6.71 -23.80 18.07
N ILE A 420 -6.55 -22.87 19.02
CA ILE A 420 -7.58 -21.91 19.41
C ILE A 420 -8.02 -21.06 18.20
N PHE A 421 -7.07 -20.58 17.39
CA PHE A 421 -7.41 -19.89 16.15
C PHE A 421 -8.20 -20.79 15.19
N GLY A 422 -7.87 -22.09 15.09
CA GLY A 422 -8.61 -23.07 14.33
C GLY A 422 -10.05 -23.23 14.83
N GLU A 423 -10.25 -23.31 16.14
CA GLU A 423 -11.57 -23.41 16.78
C GLU A 423 -12.43 -22.16 16.53
N VAL A 424 -11.83 -20.96 16.58
CA VAL A 424 -12.50 -19.71 16.20
C VAL A 424 -12.87 -19.73 14.70
N LYS A 425 -11.96 -20.12 13.84
CA LYS A 425 -12.22 -20.24 12.39
C LYS A 425 -13.40 -21.18 12.10
N GLU A 426 -13.42 -22.35 12.73
CA GLU A 426 -14.46 -23.35 12.55
C GLU A 426 -15.82 -22.85 13.05
N THR A 427 -15.84 -22.03 14.11
CA THR A 427 -17.06 -21.41 14.64
C THR A 427 -17.70 -20.46 13.63
N PHE A 428 -16.91 -19.66 12.93
CA PHE A 428 -17.41 -18.69 11.93
C PHE A 428 -17.56 -19.29 10.54
N ASP A 429 -16.68 -20.18 10.14
CA ASP A 429 -16.59 -20.70 8.77
C ASP A 429 -16.26 -22.20 8.76
N PRO A 430 -17.18 -23.06 9.17
CA PRO A 430 -16.97 -24.50 9.28
C PRO A 430 -16.68 -25.18 7.93
N HIS A 431 -17.02 -24.53 6.82
CA HIS A 431 -16.80 -25.06 5.47
C HIS A 431 -15.52 -24.52 4.81
N GLY A 432 -14.76 -23.64 5.47
CA GLY A 432 -13.51 -23.08 4.94
C GLY A 432 -13.70 -22.23 3.67
N LEU A 433 -14.84 -21.56 3.50
CA LEU A 433 -15.17 -20.76 2.33
C LEU A 433 -14.50 -19.39 2.30
N MET A 434 -14.26 -18.82 3.50
CA MET A 434 -13.78 -17.46 3.66
C MET A 434 -12.26 -17.42 3.62
N ASN A 435 -11.71 -16.85 2.55
CA ASN A 435 -10.30 -16.57 2.32
C ASN A 435 -9.32 -17.66 2.80
N PRO A 436 -9.40 -18.89 2.32
CA PRO A 436 -8.64 -20.03 2.84
C PRO A 436 -7.12 -19.84 2.66
N GLY A 437 -6.34 -20.49 3.53
CA GLY A 437 -4.87 -20.47 3.48
C GLY A 437 -4.23 -19.19 4.04
N LYS A 438 -4.96 -18.41 4.84
CA LYS A 438 -4.44 -17.29 5.64
C LYS A 438 -4.80 -17.55 7.10
N ILE A 439 -3.89 -17.21 8.00
CA ILE A 439 -3.96 -17.45 9.45
C ILE A 439 -4.03 -18.96 9.76
N ILE A 440 -4.99 -19.67 9.17
CA ILE A 440 -5.19 -21.11 9.38
C ILE A 440 -4.82 -21.90 8.11
N ASN A 441 -4.08 -23.01 8.31
CA ASN A 441 -3.61 -23.91 7.25
C ASN A 441 -2.89 -23.16 6.10
N PRO A 442 -1.91 -22.30 6.41
CA PRO A 442 -1.22 -21.53 5.38
C PRO A 442 -0.30 -22.41 4.54
N PRO A 443 -0.05 -22.02 3.27
CA PRO A 443 1.06 -22.58 2.52
C PRO A 443 2.40 -22.10 3.10
N ARG A 444 3.49 -22.70 2.64
CA ARG A 444 4.84 -22.23 2.97
C ARG A 444 5.12 -20.89 2.28
N MET A 445 5.86 -19.99 2.95
CA MET A 445 6.23 -18.68 2.41
C MET A 445 7.12 -18.78 1.17
N ASP A 446 7.86 -19.87 1.04
CA ASP A 446 8.79 -20.16 -0.06
C ASP A 446 8.20 -21.07 -1.14
N ASP A 447 6.88 -21.27 -1.18
CA ASP A 447 6.19 -21.99 -2.24
C ASP A 447 6.30 -21.22 -3.58
N PRO A 448 7.06 -21.72 -4.56
CA PRO A 448 7.31 -21.00 -5.81
C PRO A 448 6.05 -20.81 -6.66
N THR A 449 5.00 -21.59 -6.44
CA THR A 449 3.74 -21.48 -7.18
C THR A 449 2.95 -20.22 -6.79
N LEU A 450 3.27 -19.62 -5.62
CA LEU A 450 2.64 -18.41 -5.11
C LEU A 450 3.43 -17.14 -5.44
N PHE A 451 4.66 -17.29 -5.96
CA PHE A 451 5.48 -16.12 -6.30
C PHE A 451 4.93 -15.39 -7.51
N ARG A 452 4.95 -14.08 -7.40
CA ARG A 452 4.66 -13.18 -8.52
C ARG A 452 5.60 -13.40 -9.71
N PHE A 453 6.86 -13.78 -9.42
CA PHE A 453 7.93 -14.02 -10.37
C PHE A 453 8.23 -15.52 -10.39
N GLN A 454 7.56 -16.26 -11.28
CA GLN A 454 7.80 -17.70 -11.40
C GLN A 454 9.10 -17.96 -12.16
N ALA A 455 10.00 -18.76 -11.58
CA ALA A 455 11.29 -19.10 -12.18
C ALA A 455 11.14 -19.82 -13.54
N GLU A 456 10.07 -20.61 -13.71
CA GLU A 456 9.77 -21.40 -14.91
C GLU A 456 8.86 -20.64 -15.91
N SER A 457 8.56 -19.36 -15.66
CA SER A 457 7.78 -18.61 -16.63
C SER A 457 8.55 -18.53 -17.94
N VAL A 458 8.00 -19.19 -18.98
CA VAL A 458 8.51 -19.08 -20.35
C VAL A 458 8.28 -17.64 -20.79
N GLU A 459 9.31 -16.82 -20.65
CA GLU A 459 9.27 -15.46 -21.19
C GLU A 459 9.02 -15.56 -22.69
N LYS A 460 7.82 -15.21 -23.12
CA LYS A 460 7.56 -15.03 -24.54
C LYS A 460 8.44 -13.88 -25.00
N LYS A 461 9.42 -14.16 -25.86
CA LYS A 461 10.22 -13.11 -26.48
C LYS A 461 9.30 -12.20 -27.27
N LEU A 462 8.87 -11.10 -26.64
CA LEU A 462 8.17 -10.03 -27.33
C LEU A 462 9.17 -9.36 -28.27
N PRO A 463 8.88 -9.30 -29.57
CA PRO A 463 9.63 -8.44 -30.45
C PRO A 463 9.38 -6.99 -30.05
N VAL A 464 10.38 -6.31 -29.52
CA VAL A 464 10.31 -4.94 -29.06
C VAL A 464 10.76 -3.96 -30.13
N VAL A 465 10.20 -2.76 -30.12
CA VAL A 465 10.50 -1.66 -31.04
C VAL A 465 11.17 -0.49 -30.33
N LEU A 466 11.01 -0.39 -29.02
CA LEU A 466 11.66 0.62 -28.17
C LEU A 466 12.91 0.02 -27.50
N ASP A 467 13.84 0.91 -27.13
CA ASP A 467 15.00 0.53 -26.32
C ASP A 467 14.62 0.43 -24.84
N TRP A 468 14.76 -0.77 -24.28
CA TRP A 468 14.51 -1.11 -22.88
C TRP A 468 15.80 -1.47 -22.13
N SER A 469 16.96 -1.14 -22.68
CA SER A 469 18.26 -1.49 -22.08
C SER A 469 18.46 -0.90 -20.68
N GLN A 470 18.00 0.34 -20.49
CA GLN A 470 18.06 1.00 -19.18
C GLN A 470 17.18 0.35 -18.11
N ASP A 471 16.09 -0.29 -18.52
CA ASP A 471 15.18 -0.99 -17.61
C ASP A 471 15.56 -2.48 -17.42
N GLY A 472 16.57 -2.97 -18.14
CA GLY A 472 16.92 -4.40 -18.14
C GLY A 472 15.96 -5.28 -18.93
N GLY A 473 15.22 -4.70 -19.88
CA GLY A 473 14.27 -5.39 -20.75
C GLY A 473 12.79 -5.04 -20.42
N VAL A 474 11.90 -5.34 -21.37
CA VAL A 474 10.46 -5.00 -21.27
C VAL A 474 9.77 -5.69 -20.10
N LEU A 475 10.16 -6.93 -19.78
CA LEU A 475 9.59 -7.66 -18.65
C LEU A 475 10.00 -7.01 -17.32
N THR A 476 11.26 -6.63 -17.17
CA THR A 476 11.75 -5.92 -15.98
C THR A 476 11.04 -4.56 -15.82
N ALA A 477 10.81 -3.85 -16.92
CA ALA A 477 10.03 -2.60 -16.92
C ALA A 477 8.57 -2.83 -16.45
N LEU A 478 7.92 -3.93 -16.86
CA LEU A 478 6.58 -4.32 -16.38
C LEU A 478 6.58 -4.64 -14.87
N GLU A 479 7.65 -5.27 -14.39
CA GLU A 479 7.82 -5.69 -13.00
C GLU A 479 8.15 -4.55 -12.04
N GLN A 480 8.46 -3.36 -12.55
CA GLN A 480 8.57 -2.15 -11.72
C GLN A 480 7.26 -1.84 -10.98
N CYS A 481 6.09 -2.28 -11.50
CA CYS A 481 4.84 -2.15 -10.76
C CYS A 481 4.86 -3.01 -9.50
N ASN A 482 5.00 -2.41 -8.34
CA ASN A 482 4.98 -3.08 -7.04
C ASN A 482 3.58 -3.20 -6.41
N ASN A 483 2.52 -2.93 -7.16
CA ASN A 483 1.11 -2.96 -6.72
C ASN A 483 0.72 -1.93 -5.64
N ASN A 484 1.53 -0.90 -5.38
CA ASN A 484 1.23 0.12 -4.36
C ASN A 484 -0.12 0.86 -4.54
N GLY A 485 -0.73 0.76 -5.72
CA GLY A 485 -2.03 1.34 -6.01
C GLY A 485 -2.07 2.88 -6.15
N ALA A 486 -0.92 3.57 -6.23
CA ALA A 486 -0.89 5.03 -6.41
C ALA A 486 -1.67 5.52 -7.64
N CYS A 487 -1.87 4.65 -8.64
CA CYS A 487 -2.70 4.95 -9.81
C CYS A 487 -4.22 4.88 -9.56
N LEU A 488 -4.65 4.49 -8.36
CA LEU A 488 -6.07 4.43 -7.97
C LEU A 488 -6.50 5.64 -7.14
N LYS A 489 -5.58 6.51 -6.74
CA LYS A 489 -5.88 7.69 -5.94
C LYS A 489 -6.74 8.69 -6.73
N SER A 490 -7.62 9.38 -6.04
CA SER A 490 -8.50 10.43 -6.59
C SER A 490 -7.96 11.85 -6.39
N ASP A 491 -6.81 12.00 -5.73
CA ASP A 491 -6.16 13.28 -5.46
C ASP A 491 -5.86 14.07 -6.75
N PRO A 492 -5.57 15.37 -6.65
CA PRO A 492 -5.08 16.16 -7.78
C PRO A 492 -3.90 15.46 -8.47
N GLY A 493 -3.87 15.52 -9.80
CA GLY A 493 -2.87 14.88 -10.64
C GLY A 493 -3.47 14.36 -11.93
N VAL A 494 -2.64 13.80 -12.80
CA VAL A 494 -3.04 13.37 -14.14
C VAL A 494 -3.02 11.85 -14.33
N MET A 495 -2.48 11.07 -13.38
CA MET A 495 -2.34 9.63 -13.56
C MET A 495 -3.68 8.92 -13.66
N CYS A 496 -3.78 8.06 -14.65
CA CYS A 496 -4.92 7.21 -15.02
C CYS A 496 -6.26 7.94 -15.16
N PRO A 497 -6.41 8.88 -16.14
CA PRO A 497 -7.70 9.50 -16.42
C PRO A 497 -8.82 8.48 -16.68
N SER A 498 -8.50 7.36 -17.34
CA SER A 498 -9.45 6.27 -17.60
C SER A 498 -9.99 5.63 -16.32
N TYR A 499 -9.12 5.34 -15.35
CA TYR A 499 -9.56 4.81 -14.06
C TYR A 499 -10.42 5.81 -13.29
N ARG A 500 -10.06 7.09 -13.30
CA ARG A 500 -10.83 8.15 -12.62
C ARG A 500 -12.28 8.24 -13.09
N VAL A 501 -12.53 7.90 -14.37
CA VAL A 501 -13.88 7.90 -14.95
C VAL A 501 -14.60 6.57 -14.73
N THR A 502 -13.91 5.45 -14.92
CA THR A 502 -14.57 4.14 -14.93
C THR A 502 -14.61 3.48 -13.55
N GLN A 503 -13.72 3.86 -12.64
CA GLN A 503 -13.48 3.19 -11.36
C GLN A 503 -13.22 1.67 -11.51
N ASP A 504 -12.78 1.26 -12.71
CA ASP A 504 -12.45 -0.13 -13.03
C ASP A 504 -10.93 -0.29 -13.04
N GLU A 505 -10.41 -1.20 -12.21
CA GLU A 505 -8.97 -1.40 -12.06
C GLU A 505 -8.27 -1.80 -13.36
N ARG A 506 -8.95 -2.48 -14.27
CA ARG A 506 -8.44 -2.82 -15.62
C ARG A 506 -7.94 -1.60 -16.37
N HIS A 507 -8.52 -0.44 -16.13
CA HIS A 507 -8.17 0.83 -16.75
C HIS A 507 -7.14 1.65 -16.00
N SER A 508 -6.55 1.10 -14.92
CA SER A 508 -5.44 1.72 -14.17
C SER A 508 -4.08 1.32 -14.75
N THR A 509 -3.01 2.02 -14.35
CA THR A 509 -1.62 1.62 -14.65
C THR A 509 -1.32 0.24 -14.07
N ARG A 510 -1.72 -0.02 -12.79
CA ARG A 510 -1.52 -1.29 -12.11
C ARG A 510 -2.21 -2.45 -12.85
N GLY A 511 -3.47 -2.28 -13.20
CA GLY A 511 -4.24 -3.29 -13.91
C GLY A 511 -3.61 -3.67 -15.26
N ARG A 512 -3.25 -2.66 -16.06
CA ARG A 512 -2.62 -2.87 -17.38
C ARG A 512 -1.23 -3.50 -17.28
N ALA A 513 -0.38 -3.02 -16.36
CA ALA A 513 0.95 -3.56 -16.17
C ALA A 513 0.91 -5.04 -15.73
N ASN A 514 0.01 -5.38 -14.80
CA ASN A 514 -0.16 -6.77 -14.38
C ASN A 514 -0.75 -7.65 -15.49
N ALA A 515 -1.75 -7.19 -16.23
CA ALA A 515 -2.30 -7.93 -17.35
C ALA A 515 -1.22 -8.24 -18.41
N LEU A 516 -0.42 -7.25 -18.81
CA LEU A 516 0.70 -7.45 -19.73
C LEU A 516 1.75 -8.41 -19.15
N ARG A 517 2.12 -8.26 -17.89
CA ARG A 517 3.08 -9.16 -17.24
C ARG A 517 2.60 -10.61 -17.30
N LEU A 518 1.35 -10.86 -16.90
CA LEU A 518 0.75 -12.19 -16.92
C LEU A 518 0.69 -12.79 -18.34
N ALA A 519 0.43 -11.95 -19.35
CA ALA A 519 0.42 -12.38 -20.74
C ALA A 519 1.82 -12.72 -21.26
N VAL A 520 2.83 -11.88 -20.97
CA VAL A 520 4.23 -12.06 -21.38
C VAL A 520 4.86 -13.27 -20.71
N THR A 521 4.52 -13.53 -19.45
CA THR A 521 5.00 -14.70 -18.69
C THR A 521 4.21 -15.98 -18.97
N GLY A 522 3.24 -15.95 -19.89
CA GLY A 522 2.46 -17.12 -20.28
C GLY A 522 1.34 -17.52 -19.32
N GLN A 523 1.18 -16.84 -18.20
CA GLN A 523 0.16 -17.14 -17.17
C GLN A 523 -1.29 -16.94 -17.67
N LEU A 524 -1.51 -16.11 -18.71
CA LEU A 524 -2.80 -15.96 -19.39
C LEU A 524 -2.93 -16.89 -20.65
N GLY A 525 -2.11 -17.92 -20.73
CA GLY A 525 -2.11 -18.86 -21.85
C GLY A 525 -1.49 -18.31 -23.14
N ALA A 526 -1.59 -19.10 -24.22
CA ALA A 526 -0.90 -18.81 -25.49
C ALA A 526 -1.39 -17.52 -26.17
N THR A 527 -2.66 -17.19 -26.03
CA THR A 527 -3.34 -16.05 -26.68
C THR A 527 -3.50 -14.83 -25.78
N GLY A 528 -2.89 -14.82 -24.58
CA GLY A 528 -3.12 -13.76 -23.58
C GLY A 528 -2.82 -12.35 -24.07
N LEU A 529 -1.81 -12.17 -24.95
CA LEU A 529 -1.50 -10.86 -25.55
C LEU A 529 -2.53 -10.42 -26.60
N ASP A 530 -3.17 -11.38 -27.26
CA ASP A 530 -4.12 -11.16 -28.37
C ASP A 530 -5.58 -11.26 -27.90
N SER A 531 -5.80 -11.46 -26.58
CA SER A 531 -7.13 -11.62 -26.02
C SER A 531 -7.98 -10.32 -26.10
N PRO A 532 -9.31 -10.44 -26.25
CA PRO A 532 -10.22 -9.29 -26.20
C PRO A 532 -10.12 -8.52 -24.89
N GLU A 533 -9.88 -9.22 -23.77
CA GLU A 533 -9.74 -8.60 -22.44
C GLU A 533 -8.49 -7.72 -22.36
N MET A 534 -7.38 -8.15 -22.98
CA MET A 534 -6.17 -7.31 -23.10
C MET A 534 -6.45 -6.08 -23.94
N ALA A 535 -7.12 -6.25 -25.08
CA ALA A 535 -7.50 -5.14 -25.95
C ALA A 535 -8.42 -4.14 -25.22
N GLU A 536 -9.38 -4.63 -24.42
CA GLU A 536 -10.24 -3.80 -23.58
C GLU A 536 -9.43 -3.03 -22.55
N ALA A 537 -8.55 -3.70 -21.80
CA ALA A 537 -7.70 -3.07 -20.79
C ALA A 537 -6.85 -1.94 -21.40
N MET A 538 -6.33 -2.13 -22.61
CA MET A 538 -5.49 -1.15 -23.31
C MET A 538 -6.27 -0.04 -24.00
N SER A 539 -7.55 -0.26 -24.35
CA SER A 539 -8.34 0.63 -25.21
C SER A 539 -8.44 2.06 -24.68
N LEU A 540 -8.72 2.22 -23.40
CA LEU A 540 -8.90 3.53 -22.74
C LEU A 540 -7.58 4.19 -22.29
N CYS A 541 -6.43 3.58 -22.52
CA CYS A 541 -5.16 4.25 -22.27
C CYS A 541 -4.90 5.27 -23.37
N ILE A 542 -4.92 6.55 -23.03
CA ILE A 542 -4.69 7.65 -23.98
C ILE A 542 -3.20 7.99 -24.17
N SER A 543 -2.30 7.21 -23.60
CA SER A 543 -0.83 7.39 -23.67
C SER A 543 -0.36 8.78 -23.20
N CYS A 544 -1.02 9.37 -22.20
CA CYS A 544 -0.73 10.71 -21.68
C CYS A 544 0.59 10.81 -20.89
N LYS A 545 1.25 9.67 -20.60
CA LYS A 545 2.48 9.59 -19.78
C LYS A 545 2.37 10.10 -18.33
N GLY A 546 1.15 10.40 -17.86
CA GLY A 546 0.94 10.76 -16.45
C GLY A 546 1.50 9.72 -15.47
N CYS A 547 1.40 8.43 -15.83
CA CYS A 547 1.99 7.36 -15.04
C CYS A 547 3.53 7.43 -14.95
N LYS A 548 4.24 7.76 -16.04
CA LYS A 548 5.70 7.90 -16.00
C LYS A 548 6.15 8.98 -15.01
N ARG A 549 5.36 10.06 -14.89
CA ARG A 549 5.66 11.19 -14.00
C ARG A 549 5.24 10.93 -12.55
N GLU A 550 4.04 10.39 -12.34
CA GLU A 550 3.39 10.32 -11.02
C GLU A 550 3.44 8.92 -10.38
N CYS A 551 3.83 7.87 -11.13
CA CYS A 551 4.00 6.55 -10.55
C CYS A 551 5.28 6.51 -9.70
N PRO A 552 5.18 6.18 -8.41
CA PRO A 552 6.36 6.15 -7.54
C PRO A 552 7.45 5.17 -7.99
N THR A 553 7.08 4.16 -8.80
CA THR A 553 8.01 3.17 -9.38
C THR A 553 8.31 3.41 -10.86
N GLY A 554 7.91 4.56 -11.40
CA GLY A 554 8.31 5.00 -12.74
C GLY A 554 7.71 4.25 -13.92
N ILE A 555 6.60 3.53 -13.77
CA ILE A 555 5.96 2.77 -14.87
C ILE A 555 5.60 3.67 -16.05
N ASP A 556 6.19 3.42 -17.23
CA ASP A 556 5.80 4.06 -18.47
C ASP A 556 4.78 3.21 -19.25
N MET A 557 3.51 3.27 -18.80
CA MET A 557 2.44 2.50 -19.45
C MET A 557 2.20 2.95 -20.91
N ALA A 558 2.57 4.17 -21.29
CA ALA A 558 2.44 4.63 -22.66
C ALA A 558 3.43 3.90 -23.58
N ALA A 559 4.69 3.75 -23.16
CA ALA A 559 5.69 2.98 -23.90
C ALA A 559 5.32 1.48 -23.95
N LEU A 560 4.91 0.89 -22.82
CA LEU A 560 4.45 -0.50 -22.76
C LEU A 560 3.24 -0.78 -23.66
N LYS A 561 2.31 0.18 -23.77
CA LYS A 561 1.20 0.09 -24.72
C LYS A 561 1.67 0.10 -26.17
N LEU A 562 2.71 0.87 -26.50
CA LEU A 562 3.27 0.88 -27.85
C LEU A 562 3.87 -0.50 -28.22
N GLU A 563 4.55 -1.17 -27.29
CA GLU A 563 5.04 -2.53 -27.53
C GLU A 563 3.91 -3.53 -27.76
N TRP A 564 2.85 -3.46 -26.95
CA TRP A 564 1.67 -4.29 -27.17
C TRP A 564 1.00 -3.99 -28.52
N GLN A 565 0.84 -2.71 -28.90
CA GLN A 565 0.29 -2.32 -30.19
C GLN A 565 1.17 -2.80 -31.37
N TYR A 566 2.49 -2.72 -31.21
CA TYR A 566 3.42 -3.25 -32.22
C TYR A 566 3.24 -4.75 -32.41
N HIS A 567 3.12 -5.51 -31.31
CA HIS A 567 2.81 -6.95 -31.36
C HIS A 567 1.49 -7.22 -32.10
N GLN A 568 0.41 -6.52 -31.75
CA GLN A 568 -0.90 -6.63 -32.42
C GLN A 568 -0.80 -6.34 -33.92
N ASN A 569 -0.11 -5.26 -34.29
CA ASN A 569 0.04 -4.86 -35.67
C ASN A 569 0.85 -5.86 -36.51
N ARG A 570 1.77 -6.62 -35.90
CA ARG A 570 2.49 -7.69 -36.59
C ARG A 570 1.62 -8.90 -36.91
N HIS A 571 0.67 -9.24 -36.03
CA HIS A 571 -0.22 -10.39 -36.21
C HIS A 571 -1.45 -10.06 -37.06
N SER A 572 -2.09 -8.93 -36.79
CA SER A 572 -3.39 -8.56 -37.42
C SER A 572 -3.26 -7.49 -38.50
N GLY A 573 -2.04 -7.01 -38.77
CA GLY A 573 -1.79 -5.89 -39.68
C GLY A 573 -2.12 -4.54 -39.04
N VAL A 574 -1.59 -3.46 -39.64
CA VAL A 574 -1.85 -2.08 -39.16
C VAL A 574 -3.21 -1.63 -39.65
N PRO A 575 -4.15 -1.22 -38.79
CA PRO A 575 -5.44 -0.70 -39.19
C PRO A 575 -5.31 0.50 -40.15
N ILE A 576 -6.19 0.59 -41.14
CA ILE A 576 -6.18 1.67 -42.15
C ILE A 576 -6.16 3.05 -41.48
N ARG A 577 -6.98 3.25 -40.45
CA ARG A 577 -7.01 4.50 -39.69
C ARG A 577 -5.63 4.84 -39.12
N THR A 578 -4.94 3.87 -38.55
CA THR A 578 -3.60 4.06 -37.94
C THR A 578 -2.56 4.39 -38.99
N ARG A 579 -2.64 3.74 -40.18
CA ARG A 579 -1.76 4.06 -41.33
C ARG A 579 -1.98 5.48 -41.82
N LEU A 580 -3.26 5.92 -41.97
CA LEU A 580 -3.61 7.26 -42.41
C LEU A 580 -3.13 8.31 -41.42
N LEU A 581 -3.41 8.13 -40.13
CA LEU A 581 -3.00 9.08 -39.08
C LEU A 581 -1.46 9.13 -38.90
N GLY A 582 -0.80 7.98 -38.89
CA GLY A 582 0.66 7.91 -38.82
C GLY A 582 1.38 8.45 -40.06
N GLY A 583 0.74 8.39 -41.21
CA GLY A 583 1.23 8.94 -42.47
C GLY A 583 0.97 10.45 -42.66
N LEU A 584 0.11 11.05 -41.84
CA LEU A 584 -0.28 12.46 -41.95
C LEU A 584 0.89 13.43 -42.13
N PRO A 585 1.99 13.38 -41.32
CA PRO A 585 3.11 14.31 -41.50
C PRO A 585 3.76 14.23 -42.90
N ARG A 586 3.76 13.03 -43.49
CA ARG A 586 4.33 12.82 -44.85
C ARG A 586 3.44 13.28 -45.95
N VAL A 587 2.10 13.14 -45.78
CA VAL A 587 1.12 13.48 -46.81
C VAL A 587 0.52 14.88 -46.66
N ALA A 588 0.67 15.51 -45.48
CA ALA A 588 0.12 16.81 -45.18
C ALA A 588 0.50 17.90 -46.21
N PRO A 589 1.77 18.02 -46.65
CA PRO A 589 2.14 19.02 -47.64
C PRO A 589 1.36 18.87 -48.97
N TRP A 590 1.03 17.65 -49.39
CA TRP A 590 0.25 17.36 -50.57
C TRP A 590 -1.26 17.49 -50.30
N ALA A 591 -1.70 17.06 -49.12
CA ALA A 591 -3.10 17.10 -48.73
C ALA A 591 -3.62 18.55 -48.59
N THR A 592 -2.78 19.52 -48.26
CA THR A 592 -3.14 20.93 -48.19
C THR A 592 -3.59 21.47 -49.54
N GLN A 593 -3.03 20.98 -50.67
CA GLN A 593 -3.41 21.40 -52.04
C GLN A 593 -4.87 21.02 -52.35
N ILE A 594 -5.38 19.92 -51.77
CA ILE A 594 -6.76 19.47 -51.91
C ILE A 594 -7.57 19.66 -50.62
N GLY A 595 -7.11 20.54 -49.76
CA GLY A 595 -7.63 20.70 -48.38
C GLY A 595 -9.14 21.01 -48.34
N GLN A 596 -9.65 21.83 -49.28
CA GLN A 596 -11.09 22.13 -49.35
C GLN A 596 -11.92 20.87 -49.66
N LEU A 597 -11.46 20.01 -50.56
CA LEU A 597 -12.11 18.75 -50.88
C LEU A 597 -12.10 17.80 -49.67
N LEU A 598 -10.97 17.69 -48.99
CA LEU A 598 -10.84 16.89 -47.77
C LEU A 598 -11.74 17.42 -46.65
N ASN A 599 -11.92 18.72 -46.53
CA ASN A 599 -12.83 19.31 -45.56
C ASN A 599 -14.30 18.96 -45.85
N ILE A 600 -14.69 18.90 -47.12
CA ILE A 600 -16.03 18.48 -47.55
C ILE A 600 -16.23 16.99 -47.25
N LEU A 601 -15.29 16.14 -47.66
CA LEU A 601 -15.31 14.68 -47.41
C LEU A 601 -15.32 14.35 -45.91
N GLY A 602 -14.56 15.10 -45.13
CA GLY A 602 -14.50 14.96 -43.66
C GLY A 602 -15.82 15.28 -42.93
N LYS A 603 -16.78 15.95 -43.60
CA LYS A 603 -18.13 16.19 -43.08
C LYS A 603 -19.09 15.04 -43.38
N LEU A 604 -18.79 14.16 -44.33
CA LEU A 604 -19.67 13.06 -44.71
C LEU A 604 -19.71 11.96 -43.62
N PRO A 605 -20.90 11.63 -43.07
CA PRO A 605 -21.03 10.65 -41.98
C PRO A 605 -20.52 9.27 -42.35
N LEU A 606 -20.73 8.82 -43.58
CA LEU A 606 -20.32 7.51 -44.06
C LEU A 606 -18.76 7.36 -44.07
N GLY A 607 -18.08 8.36 -44.64
CA GLY A 607 -16.62 8.38 -44.68
C GLY A 607 -16.00 8.40 -43.26
N ARG A 608 -16.60 9.16 -42.36
CA ARG A 608 -16.16 9.22 -40.96
C ARG A 608 -16.33 7.89 -40.24
N ARG A 609 -17.46 7.18 -40.43
CA ARG A 609 -17.69 5.85 -39.86
C ARG A 609 -16.70 4.83 -40.41
N LEU A 610 -16.47 4.81 -41.71
CA LEU A 610 -15.50 3.90 -42.33
C LEU A 610 -14.06 4.12 -41.84
N LEU A 611 -13.70 5.37 -41.55
CA LEU A 611 -12.39 5.72 -40.97
C LEU A 611 -12.35 5.61 -39.45
N GLY A 612 -13.42 5.17 -38.79
CA GLY A 612 -13.49 4.97 -37.34
C GLY A 612 -13.49 6.28 -36.52
N PHE A 613 -13.96 7.41 -37.11
CA PHE A 613 -14.11 8.66 -36.36
C PHE A 613 -15.50 8.79 -35.75
N ALA A 614 -15.57 9.28 -34.53
CA ALA A 614 -16.83 9.56 -33.86
C ALA A 614 -17.59 10.67 -34.60
N LEU A 615 -18.89 10.48 -34.87
CA LEU A 615 -19.71 11.44 -35.64
C LEU A 615 -19.87 12.77 -34.88
N ALA A 616 -19.95 12.72 -33.56
CA ALA A 616 -20.08 13.91 -32.70
C ALA A 616 -18.83 14.79 -32.66
N ARG A 617 -17.65 14.26 -33.02
CA ARG A 617 -16.39 15.00 -32.94
C ARG A 617 -16.15 15.80 -34.20
N LYS A 618 -15.89 17.11 -34.10
CA LYS A 618 -15.42 17.93 -35.21
C LYS A 618 -14.00 17.53 -35.59
N LEU A 619 -13.75 17.22 -36.85
CA LEU A 619 -12.39 16.98 -37.34
C LEU A 619 -11.67 18.31 -37.56
N PRO A 620 -10.33 18.37 -37.40
CA PRO A 620 -9.52 19.51 -37.78
C PRO A 620 -9.74 19.84 -39.26
N GLN A 621 -9.77 21.12 -39.57
CA GLN A 621 -9.88 21.57 -40.95
C GLN A 621 -8.49 21.66 -41.57
N TRP A 622 -8.39 21.22 -42.84
CA TRP A 622 -7.21 21.43 -43.65
C TRP A 622 -7.11 22.89 -44.04
N HIS A 623 -5.94 23.48 -43.78
CA HIS A 623 -5.62 24.82 -44.20
C HIS A 623 -5.02 24.81 -45.61
N GLY A 624 -5.14 25.91 -46.39
CA GLY A 624 -4.67 25.99 -47.76
C GLY A 624 -3.14 26.07 -47.91
N SER A 625 -2.40 26.34 -46.84
CA SER A 625 -0.95 26.37 -46.81
C SER A 625 -0.42 25.51 -45.65
N PRO A 626 0.67 24.77 -45.85
CA PRO A 626 1.37 24.10 -44.73
C PRO A 626 1.97 25.15 -43.80
N TRP A 627 2.08 24.78 -42.53
CA TRP A 627 2.80 25.58 -41.53
C TRP A 627 4.27 25.75 -41.92
N ASN A 628 4.79 26.97 -41.76
CA ASN A 628 6.19 27.28 -41.98
C ASN A 628 6.80 27.87 -40.70
N ASP A 629 7.86 27.24 -40.16
CA ASP A 629 8.53 27.66 -38.93
C ASP A 629 9.12 29.09 -39.03
N SER A 630 9.37 29.59 -40.25
CA SER A 630 9.82 30.97 -40.46
C SER A 630 8.77 32.05 -40.14
N GLU A 631 7.50 31.66 -39.95
CA GLU A 631 6.39 32.56 -39.58
C GLU A 631 6.20 32.69 -38.06
N LEU A 632 7.04 32.00 -37.26
CA LEU A 632 7.00 32.11 -35.79
C LEU A 632 7.60 33.46 -35.35
N PRO A 633 6.94 34.18 -34.44
CA PRO A 633 7.57 35.29 -33.77
C PRO A 633 8.78 34.74 -32.95
N PRO A 634 9.85 35.53 -32.81
CA PRO A 634 10.96 35.08 -31.96
C PRO A 634 10.46 34.78 -30.54
N PRO A 635 11.07 33.80 -29.85
CA PRO A 635 10.69 33.48 -28.47
C PRO A 635 10.78 34.74 -27.60
N PRO A 636 9.86 34.94 -26.64
CA PRO A 636 9.96 36.07 -25.73
C PRO A 636 11.28 35.99 -24.97
N THR A 637 12.02 37.09 -24.98
CA THR A 637 13.31 37.26 -24.28
C THR A 637 13.16 37.21 -22.77
#